data_493d4d77bf9c972aa4a45604316dd5fa
#
_entry.id   493d4d77bf9c972aa4a45604316dd5fa
#
_cell.length_a   1.000
_cell.length_b   1.000
_cell.length_c   1.000
_cell.angle_alpha   90.00
_cell.angle_beta   90.00
_cell.angle_gamma   90.00
#
_symmetry.space_group_name_H-M   'P 1'
#
loop_
_entity.id
_entity.type
_entity.pdbx_description
1 polymer ?
#
loop_
_entity_poly.entity_id
_entity_poly.type
_entity_poly.pdbx_seq_one_letter_code
_entity_poly.pdbx_strand_id
1 'polypeptide(L)'
;MAQLKDTNIDGKLEVTGKVYLPNTQGIYTADTDGTYRQNYQGLNGNNNCVIGYGNYTAENGNTHIYGAAVKAITKDNSVTVDGIEVAHTDISTITSLSSGWSDYSTGTSPVVRRYGKVVSLTGALKNTTAVTLNTSHVKVFTIPSGYRPSQDILVLCQGSGNNEYVMQIKTSGEVYFGRYGTSSNVEAGSGSWFPFHACWVME
;
A
#
# COMPACT_ATOMS: atom_id res chain seq x y z
N MET A 1 -21.26 35.39 31.94
CA MET A 1 -21.04 34.74 30.64
C MET A 1 -22.18 35.16 29.74
N ALA A 2 -21.92 35.83 28.62
CA ALA A 2 -22.98 36.24 27.69
C ALA A 2 -23.36 35.02 26.83
N GLN A 3 -24.63 34.66 26.78
CA GLN A 3 -25.15 33.64 25.88
C GLN A 3 -25.85 34.34 24.71
N LEU A 4 -25.37 34.15 23.52
CA LEU A 4 -26.05 34.49 22.28
C LEU A 4 -26.95 33.30 21.90
N LYS A 5 -28.22 33.35 22.29
CA LYS A 5 -29.20 32.33 21.91
C LYS A 5 -30.10 32.95 20.83
N ASP A 6 -30.22 32.25 19.72
CA ASP A 6 -31.06 32.63 18.59
C ASP A 6 -30.79 34.06 18.06
N THR A 7 -29.48 34.45 18.03
CA THR A 7 -29.08 35.79 17.60
C THR A 7 -28.73 35.77 16.13
N ASN A 8 -29.42 36.61 15.34
CA ASN A 8 -29.02 36.92 13.98
C ASN A 8 -27.96 38.04 14.02
N ILE A 9 -26.76 37.76 13.48
CA ILE A 9 -25.68 38.73 13.36
C ILE A 9 -25.62 39.16 11.91
N ASP A 10 -26.05 40.38 11.66
CA ASP A 10 -26.01 41.00 10.33
C ASP A 10 -24.60 41.59 10.13
N GLY A 11 -23.76 40.89 9.37
CA GLY A 11 -22.40 41.29 9.09
C GLY A 11 -21.33 40.27 9.62
N LYS A 12 -20.18 40.78 10.05
CA LYS A 12 -19.02 39.96 10.46
C LYS A 12 -19.10 39.61 11.94
N LEU A 13 -18.98 38.33 12.25
CA LEU A 13 -18.65 37.85 13.60
C LEU A 13 -17.13 37.66 13.70
N GLU A 14 -16.46 38.35 14.62
CA GLU A 14 -15.05 38.18 14.95
C GLU A 14 -14.91 37.56 16.34
N VAL A 15 -14.22 36.38 16.39
CA VAL A 15 -13.94 35.66 17.63
C VAL A 15 -12.44 35.65 17.84
N THR A 16 -11.92 36.34 18.87
CA THR A 16 -10.48 36.40 19.19
C THR A 16 -10.00 35.24 20.00
N GLY A 17 -10.89 34.34 20.42
CA GLY A 17 -10.59 33.15 21.22
C GLY A 17 -10.97 31.86 20.51
N LYS A 18 -11.18 30.82 21.30
CA LYS A 18 -11.60 29.51 20.82
C LYS A 18 -13.12 29.44 20.65
N VAL A 19 -13.59 28.81 19.59
CA VAL A 19 -14.98 28.41 19.40
C VAL A 19 -15.12 26.94 19.83
N TYR A 20 -15.97 26.67 20.80
CA TYR A 20 -16.27 25.32 21.24
C TYR A 20 -17.64 24.91 20.68
N LEU A 21 -17.65 23.87 19.88
CA LEU A 21 -18.89 23.24 19.41
C LEU A 21 -19.09 21.93 20.17
N PRO A 22 -20.29 21.66 20.70
CA PRO A 22 -20.60 20.34 21.24
C PRO A 22 -20.40 19.26 20.17
N ASN A 23 -20.16 18.02 20.62
CA ASN A 23 -20.14 16.89 19.70
C ASN A 23 -21.43 16.82 18.88
N THR A 24 -21.33 16.47 17.60
CA THR A 24 -22.42 16.47 16.62
C THR A 24 -22.91 17.85 16.12
N GLN A 25 -22.34 18.95 16.63
CA GLN A 25 -22.66 20.30 16.13
C GLN A 25 -21.69 20.71 15.03
N GLY A 26 -22.12 21.64 14.17
CA GLY A 26 -21.33 22.09 13.03
C GLY A 26 -21.55 23.54 12.68
N ILE A 27 -20.77 24.02 11.74
CA ILE A 27 -20.94 25.31 11.08
C ILE A 27 -21.66 25.08 9.76
N TYR A 28 -22.76 25.79 9.55
CA TYR A 28 -23.59 25.64 8.37
C TYR A 28 -23.57 26.93 7.56
N THR A 29 -23.61 26.84 6.24
CA THR A 29 -23.86 27.95 5.32
C THR A 29 -25.10 27.65 4.50
N ALA A 30 -25.82 28.71 4.13
CA ALA A 30 -26.91 28.59 3.18
C ALA A 30 -26.38 28.49 1.75
N ASP A 31 -26.92 27.57 0.97
CA ASP A 31 -26.73 27.50 -0.47
C ASP A 31 -27.57 28.54 -1.21
N THR A 32 -27.37 28.68 -2.52
CA THR A 32 -28.11 29.59 -3.37
C THR A 32 -29.62 29.32 -3.41
N ASP A 33 -30.03 28.09 -3.11
CA ASP A 33 -31.45 27.70 -2.96
C ASP A 33 -32.00 27.91 -1.55
N GLY A 34 -31.22 28.49 -0.63
CA GLY A 34 -31.59 28.70 0.77
C GLY A 34 -31.42 27.47 1.67
N THR A 35 -30.96 26.35 1.16
CA THR A 35 -30.74 25.17 1.97
C THR A 35 -29.43 25.30 2.78
N TYR A 36 -29.53 25.11 4.09
CA TYR A 36 -28.35 25.13 4.98
C TYR A 36 -27.56 23.87 4.86
N ARG A 37 -26.26 24.01 4.60
CA ARG A 37 -25.32 22.92 4.45
C ARG A 37 -24.24 22.98 5.52
N GLN A 38 -23.94 21.84 6.11
CA GLN A 38 -22.89 21.74 7.12
C GLN A 38 -21.51 21.76 6.46
N ASN A 39 -20.71 22.79 6.77
CA ASN A 39 -19.35 22.93 6.26
C ASN A 39 -18.30 22.34 7.19
N TYR A 40 -18.57 22.35 8.49
CA TYR A 40 -17.67 21.82 9.50
C TYR A 40 -18.47 21.24 10.65
N GLN A 41 -18.06 20.08 11.08
CA GLN A 41 -18.52 19.47 12.32
C GLN A 41 -17.28 19.10 13.14
N GLY A 42 -17.27 19.40 14.44
CA GLY A 42 -16.15 19.11 15.32
C GLY A 42 -15.88 17.61 15.40
N LEU A 43 -16.63 16.90 16.23
CA LEU A 43 -16.63 15.45 16.29
C LEU A 43 -18.05 14.93 16.06
N ASN A 44 -18.21 13.91 15.22
CA ASN A 44 -19.48 13.22 15.10
C ASN A 44 -19.70 12.26 16.27
N GLY A 45 -20.84 11.56 16.30
CA GLY A 45 -21.17 10.57 17.35
C GLY A 45 -20.14 9.44 17.52
N ASN A 46 -19.25 9.23 16.53
CA ASN A 46 -18.15 8.25 16.57
C ASN A 46 -16.79 8.90 16.84
N ASN A 47 -16.75 10.15 17.30
CA ASN A 47 -15.55 10.95 17.55
C ASN A 47 -14.66 11.21 16.31
N ASN A 48 -15.23 11.18 15.10
CA ASN A 48 -14.52 11.57 13.89
C ASN A 48 -14.70 13.06 13.61
N CYS A 49 -13.59 13.75 13.30
CA CYS A 49 -13.65 15.11 12.78
C CYS A 49 -14.15 15.07 11.33
N VAL A 50 -15.24 15.78 11.07
CA VAL A 50 -15.87 15.85 9.75
C VAL A 50 -15.66 17.23 9.16
N ILE A 51 -15.10 17.31 7.96
CA ILE A 51 -14.91 18.52 7.18
C ILE A 51 -15.64 18.34 5.85
N GLY A 52 -16.51 19.30 5.49
CA GLY A 52 -17.31 19.24 4.28
C GLY A 52 -18.72 18.69 4.52
N TYR A 53 -19.34 18.17 3.47
CA TYR A 53 -20.70 17.64 3.55
C TYR A 53 -20.74 16.30 4.27
N GLY A 54 -21.17 16.29 5.52
CA GLY A 54 -21.54 15.07 6.22
C GLY A 54 -22.94 14.59 5.81
N ASN A 55 -23.09 13.35 5.41
CA ASN A 55 -24.37 12.69 5.09
C ASN A 55 -25.16 13.25 3.90
N TYR A 56 -24.50 13.67 2.84
CA TYR A 56 -25.23 14.19 1.69
C TYR A 56 -25.24 13.19 0.53
N THR A 57 -26.44 12.79 0.10
CA THR A 57 -26.69 11.95 -1.09
C THR A 57 -26.84 12.79 -2.37
N ALA A 58 -26.53 14.09 -2.35
CA ALA A 58 -26.64 14.95 -3.51
C ALA A 58 -25.43 14.84 -4.42
N GLU A 59 -25.69 14.72 -5.68
CA GLU A 59 -24.80 14.35 -6.78
C GLU A 59 -23.61 15.29 -7.04
N ASN A 60 -23.42 16.40 -6.30
CA ASN A 60 -22.39 17.40 -6.60
C ASN A 60 -21.67 17.99 -5.36
N GLY A 61 -21.65 17.30 -4.24
CA GLY A 61 -20.96 17.78 -3.03
C GLY A 61 -19.45 17.54 -3.08
N ASN A 62 -18.67 18.43 -3.66
CA ASN A 62 -17.22 18.35 -3.61
C ASN A 62 -16.67 19.12 -2.42
N THR A 63 -15.83 18.49 -1.61
CA THR A 63 -14.98 19.16 -0.63
C THR A 63 -13.66 19.53 -1.28
N HIS A 64 -13.41 20.84 -1.43
CA HIS A 64 -12.14 21.33 -1.97
C HIS A 64 -11.21 21.71 -0.81
N ILE A 65 -10.03 21.10 -0.77
CA ILE A 65 -8.97 21.46 0.17
C ILE A 65 -7.87 22.13 -0.63
N TYR A 66 -7.68 23.43 -0.43
CA TYR A 66 -6.66 24.22 -1.12
C TYR A 66 -5.43 24.38 -0.23
N GLY A 67 -4.24 24.16 -0.79
CA GLY A 67 -2.97 24.34 -0.09
C GLY A 67 -1.77 23.96 -0.96
N ALA A 68 -0.59 24.43 -0.58
CA ALA A 68 0.67 24.05 -1.24
C ALA A 68 0.99 22.55 -1.08
N ALA A 69 0.49 21.94 0.00
CA ALA A 69 0.55 20.50 0.23
C ALA A 69 -0.66 20.05 1.08
N VAL A 70 -1.31 18.99 0.66
CA VAL A 70 -2.31 18.27 1.46
C VAL A 70 -1.66 17.00 1.97
N LYS A 71 -1.54 16.86 3.29
CA LYS A 71 -0.99 15.67 3.94
C LYS A 71 -2.11 14.88 4.61
N ALA A 72 -2.44 13.72 4.06
CA ALA A 72 -3.28 12.74 4.73
C ALA A 72 -2.39 11.78 5.54
N ILE A 73 -2.65 11.69 6.84
CA ILE A 73 -1.99 10.72 7.73
C ILE A 73 -3.08 9.86 8.33
N THR A 74 -3.05 8.58 8.04
CA THR A 74 -3.96 7.60 8.61
C THR A 74 -3.23 6.66 9.56
N LYS A 75 -3.94 6.05 10.48
CA LYS A 75 -3.35 5.14 11.49
C LYS A 75 -2.72 3.90 10.83
N ASP A 76 -3.27 3.47 9.73
CA ASP A 76 -2.87 2.29 8.96
C ASP A 76 -2.05 2.64 7.70
N ASN A 77 -1.63 3.90 7.55
CA ASN A 77 -0.90 4.41 6.38
C ASN A 77 -1.65 4.22 5.05
N SER A 78 -2.97 4.17 5.08
CA SER A 78 -3.81 4.06 3.89
C SER A 78 -4.62 5.33 3.62
N VAL A 79 -4.92 5.60 2.35
CA VAL A 79 -5.86 6.62 1.89
C VAL A 79 -6.87 5.94 0.98
N THR A 80 -8.16 6.09 1.29
CA THR A 80 -9.24 5.47 0.55
C THR A 80 -10.06 6.53 -0.16
N VAL A 81 -10.36 6.32 -1.45
CA VAL A 81 -11.29 7.11 -2.25
C VAL A 81 -12.37 6.17 -2.76
N ASP A 82 -13.65 6.51 -2.52
CA ASP A 82 -14.81 5.67 -2.88
C ASP A 82 -14.72 4.21 -2.41
N GLY A 83 -14.17 4.01 -1.21
CA GLY A 83 -13.92 2.68 -0.68
C GLY A 83 -12.73 1.94 -1.31
N ILE A 84 -12.06 2.54 -2.29
CA ILE A 84 -10.87 1.98 -2.94
C ILE A 84 -9.63 2.55 -2.25
N GLU A 85 -8.76 1.68 -1.78
CA GLU A 85 -7.47 2.08 -1.23
C GLU A 85 -6.58 2.63 -2.35
N VAL A 86 -6.26 3.94 -2.30
CA VAL A 86 -5.43 4.63 -3.31
C VAL A 86 -3.99 4.85 -2.87
N ALA A 87 -3.73 4.80 -1.57
CA ALA A 87 -2.38 4.90 -1.02
C ALA A 87 -2.26 3.99 0.21
N HIS A 88 -1.42 3.02 0.11
CA HIS A 88 -0.96 2.17 1.19
C HIS A 88 0.52 1.91 0.96
N THR A 89 1.32 2.08 1.99
CA THR A 89 2.74 1.75 1.92
C THR A 89 3.04 0.74 3.00
N ASP A 90 3.45 -0.44 2.58
CA ASP A 90 3.84 -1.50 3.49
C ASP A 90 5.10 -2.21 2.96
N ILE A 91 5.95 -2.67 3.88
CA ILE A 91 7.22 -3.31 3.57
C ILE A 91 7.35 -4.55 4.44
N SER A 92 7.68 -5.67 3.82
CA SER A 92 7.99 -6.90 4.52
C SER A 92 9.29 -7.51 4.00
N THR A 93 10.23 -7.77 4.92
CA THR A 93 11.44 -8.54 4.62
C THR A 93 11.18 -10.01 4.85
N ILE A 94 11.50 -10.83 3.87
CA ILE A 94 11.30 -12.29 3.92
C ILE A 94 12.57 -12.90 4.48
N THR A 95 12.51 -13.34 5.72
CA THR A 95 13.66 -13.95 6.45
C THR A 95 13.61 -15.47 6.46
N SER A 96 12.44 -16.06 6.15
CA SER A 96 12.25 -17.52 6.13
C SER A 96 12.48 -18.06 4.73
N LEU A 97 13.69 -18.54 4.47
CA LEU A 97 14.09 -19.16 3.21
C LEU A 97 13.97 -20.69 3.30
N SER A 98 13.76 -21.33 2.16
CA SER A 98 13.82 -22.80 2.05
C SER A 98 15.23 -23.31 2.32
N SER A 99 15.34 -24.55 2.81
CA SER A 99 16.64 -25.20 3.00
C SER A 99 17.48 -25.18 1.71
N GLY A 100 18.77 -24.94 1.85
CA GLY A 100 19.69 -24.81 0.71
C GLY A 100 19.80 -23.41 0.12
N TRP A 101 19.11 -22.41 0.68
CA TRP A 101 19.15 -21.02 0.24
C TRP A 101 19.54 -20.06 1.36
N SER A 102 20.23 -19.00 1.02
CA SER A 102 20.57 -17.90 1.92
C SER A 102 20.61 -16.58 1.15
N ASP A 103 20.59 -15.46 1.87
CA ASP A 103 20.87 -14.16 1.29
C ASP A 103 22.24 -14.19 0.59
N TYR A 104 22.33 -13.54 -0.57
CA TYR A 104 23.60 -13.48 -1.29
C TYR A 104 24.65 -12.74 -0.48
N SER A 105 24.27 -11.60 0.10
CA SER A 105 25.11 -10.77 0.98
C SER A 105 24.24 -9.97 1.95
N THR A 106 24.87 -9.25 2.86
CA THR A 106 24.16 -8.33 3.74
C THR A 106 23.36 -7.29 2.90
N GLY A 107 22.09 -7.13 3.23
CA GLY A 107 21.19 -6.17 2.56
C GLY A 107 20.55 -6.69 1.27
N THR A 108 20.74 -7.96 0.90
CA THR A 108 20.11 -8.56 -0.30
C THR A 108 18.93 -9.49 0.01
N SER A 109 18.48 -9.55 1.26
CA SER A 109 17.30 -10.33 1.65
C SER A 109 16.11 -9.99 0.76
N PRO A 110 15.27 -10.95 0.42
CA PRO A 110 14.05 -10.67 -0.32
C PRO A 110 13.16 -9.67 0.42
N VAL A 111 12.80 -8.60 -0.24
CA VAL A 111 11.91 -7.57 0.30
C VAL A 111 10.74 -7.38 -0.65
N VAL A 112 9.54 -7.47 -0.10
CA VAL A 112 8.32 -7.11 -0.80
C VAL A 112 7.80 -5.77 -0.28
N ARG A 113 7.42 -4.88 -1.21
CA ARG A 113 6.87 -3.55 -0.92
C ARG A 113 5.54 -3.41 -1.61
N ARG A 114 4.60 -2.79 -0.94
CA ARG A 114 3.28 -2.47 -1.49
C ARG A 114 3.06 -0.96 -1.47
N TYR A 115 2.56 -0.43 -2.59
CA TYR A 115 2.12 0.94 -2.76
C TYR A 115 0.72 0.93 -3.39
N GLY A 116 -0.30 1.11 -2.57
CA GLY A 116 -1.68 0.90 -3.00
C GLY A 116 -1.89 -0.54 -3.47
N LYS A 117 -2.26 -0.72 -4.72
CA LYS A 117 -2.40 -2.05 -5.36
C LYS A 117 -1.12 -2.56 -6.03
N VAL A 118 -0.08 -1.75 -6.15
CA VAL A 118 1.18 -2.16 -6.80
C VAL A 118 2.09 -2.81 -5.78
N VAL A 119 2.58 -4.00 -6.10
CA VAL A 119 3.54 -4.75 -5.30
C VAL A 119 4.83 -4.91 -6.07
N SER A 120 5.96 -4.69 -5.41
CA SER A 120 7.29 -4.99 -5.94
C SER A 120 8.01 -5.97 -5.03
N LEU A 121 8.69 -6.93 -5.63
CA LEU A 121 9.58 -7.89 -4.97
C LEU A 121 11.00 -7.68 -5.47
N THR A 122 11.97 -7.53 -4.57
CA THR A 122 13.39 -7.38 -4.91
C THR A 122 14.24 -8.21 -3.97
N GLY A 123 15.38 -8.68 -4.44
CA GLY A 123 16.33 -9.40 -3.60
C GLY A 123 17.42 -10.10 -4.41
N ALA A 124 18.34 -10.73 -3.71
CA ALA A 124 19.28 -11.65 -4.29
C ALA A 124 19.60 -12.79 -3.31
N LEU A 125 19.48 -14.00 -3.77
CA LEU A 125 19.80 -15.21 -3.01
C LEU A 125 21.03 -15.92 -3.58
N LYS A 126 21.59 -16.82 -2.80
CA LYS A 126 22.54 -17.82 -3.25
C LYS A 126 22.13 -19.19 -2.74
N ASN A 127 22.46 -20.21 -3.51
CA ASN A 127 22.37 -21.59 -3.06
C ASN A 127 23.57 -21.90 -2.14
N THR A 128 23.31 -22.62 -1.06
CA THR A 128 24.38 -23.05 -0.10
C THR A 128 25.04 -24.34 -0.50
N THR A 129 24.41 -25.13 -1.37
CA THR A 129 24.92 -26.38 -1.99
C THR A 129 24.61 -26.34 -3.47
N ALA A 130 25.33 -27.09 -4.27
CA ALA A 130 25.03 -27.21 -5.70
C ALA A 130 23.58 -27.67 -5.93
N VAL A 131 22.90 -27.09 -6.90
CA VAL A 131 21.49 -27.36 -7.21
C VAL A 131 21.25 -27.42 -8.72
N THR A 132 20.53 -28.44 -9.18
CA THR A 132 20.04 -28.49 -10.55
C THR A 132 18.67 -27.90 -10.65
N LEU A 133 18.57 -26.77 -11.34
CA LEU A 133 17.33 -26.06 -11.58
C LEU A 133 16.83 -26.39 -12.99
N ASN A 134 16.03 -27.41 -13.09
CA ASN A 134 15.43 -27.89 -14.34
C ASN A 134 13.96 -27.39 -14.47
N THR A 135 13.14 -28.11 -15.20
CA THR A 135 11.70 -27.84 -15.37
C THR A 135 10.89 -28.08 -14.09
N SER A 136 11.43 -28.81 -13.11
CA SER A 136 10.80 -29.11 -11.81
C SER A 136 11.13 -28.07 -10.76
N HIS A 137 11.02 -26.83 -11.07
CA HIS A 137 11.36 -25.67 -10.25
C HIS A 137 11.48 -25.93 -8.74
N VAL A 138 12.49 -25.34 -8.09
CA VAL A 138 12.78 -25.49 -6.66
C VAL A 138 12.24 -24.32 -5.88
N LYS A 139 11.46 -24.58 -4.82
CA LYS A 139 10.93 -23.54 -3.93
C LYS A 139 12.06 -22.86 -3.16
N VAL A 140 12.01 -21.51 -3.09
CA VAL A 140 13.04 -20.71 -2.42
C VAL A 140 12.51 -19.96 -1.21
N PHE A 141 11.30 -19.42 -1.26
CA PHE A 141 10.63 -18.76 -0.13
C PHE A 141 9.12 -18.62 -0.38
N THR A 142 8.42 -17.98 0.55
CA THR A 142 6.98 -17.67 0.40
C THR A 142 6.71 -16.19 0.71
N ILE A 143 5.98 -15.52 -0.16
CA ILE A 143 5.50 -14.15 0.01
C ILE A 143 4.32 -14.13 0.99
N PRO A 144 4.28 -13.18 1.97
CA PRO A 144 3.15 -13.02 2.88
C PRO A 144 1.82 -12.79 2.15
N SER A 145 0.69 -13.16 2.77
CA SER A 145 -0.63 -13.15 2.12
C SER A 145 -1.06 -11.79 1.57
N GLY A 146 -0.70 -10.69 2.25
CA GLY A 146 -1.06 -9.31 1.84
C GLY A 146 -0.35 -8.78 0.60
N TYR A 147 0.54 -9.58 -0.04
CA TYR A 147 1.36 -9.15 -1.18
C TYR A 147 1.29 -10.11 -2.37
N ARG A 148 0.45 -11.13 -2.31
CA ARG A 148 0.43 -12.21 -3.32
C ARG A 148 -0.22 -11.76 -4.62
N PRO A 149 0.27 -12.24 -5.78
CA PRO A 149 -0.39 -11.96 -7.05
C PRO A 149 -1.70 -12.77 -7.19
N SER A 150 -2.63 -12.26 -7.99
CA SER A 150 -3.88 -12.95 -8.35
C SER A 150 -3.68 -14.01 -9.44
N GLN A 151 -2.54 -13.97 -10.15
CA GLN A 151 -2.17 -14.92 -11.19
C GLN A 151 -0.71 -15.36 -11.00
N ASP A 152 -0.37 -16.55 -11.46
CA ASP A 152 1.02 -17.02 -11.47
C ASP A 152 1.86 -16.13 -12.40
N ILE A 153 3.02 -15.71 -11.92
CA ILE A 153 3.95 -14.82 -12.64
C ILE A 153 5.21 -15.60 -12.96
N LEU A 154 5.69 -15.50 -14.19
CA LEU A 154 6.99 -16.01 -14.62
C LEU A 154 7.88 -14.86 -15.06
N VAL A 155 9.09 -14.79 -14.53
CA VAL A 155 10.08 -13.76 -14.83
C VAL A 155 11.36 -14.44 -15.25
N LEU A 156 11.88 -14.03 -16.42
CA LEU A 156 13.23 -14.42 -16.82
C LEU A 156 14.23 -13.52 -16.08
N CYS A 157 15.16 -14.15 -15.38
CA CYS A 157 16.20 -13.49 -14.59
C CYS A 157 17.58 -13.94 -15.07
N GLN A 158 18.59 -13.13 -14.78
CA GLN A 158 19.99 -13.46 -15.05
C GLN A 158 20.72 -13.70 -13.72
N GLY A 159 21.47 -14.77 -13.61
CA GLY A 159 22.26 -15.14 -12.44
C GLY A 159 23.76 -15.14 -12.72
N SER A 160 24.52 -15.92 -11.92
CA SER A 160 25.95 -16.05 -12.04
C SER A 160 26.42 -16.52 -13.44
N GLY A 161 27.54 -15.96 -13.91
CA GLY A 161 28.18 -16.40 -15.16
C GLY A 161 27.33 -16.19 -16.42
N ASN A 162 26.48 -15.18 -16.44
CA ASN A 162 25.52 -14.92 -17.53
C ASN A 162 24.47 -16.03 -17.73
N ASN A 163 24.29 -16.93 -16.76
CA ASN A 163 23.24 -17.92 -16.84
C ASN A 163 21.88 -17.30 -16.56
N GLU A 164 20.92 -17.62 -17.40
CA GLU A 164 19.53 -17.24 -17.20
C GLU A 164 18.84 -18.26 -16.29
N TYR A 165 17.79 -17.82 -15.62
CA TYR A 165 16.87 -18.69 -14.87
C TYR A 165 15.47 -18.11 -14.85
N VAL A 166 14.48 -18.95 -14.59
CA VAL A 166 13.09 -18.53 -14.45
C VAL A 166 12.75 -18.44 -12.96
N MET A 167 12.25 -17.28 -12.54
CA MET A 167 11.56 -17.12 -11.27
C MET A 167 10.06 -17.29 -11.52
N GLN A 168 9.40 -18.18 -10.79
CA GLN A 168 7.95 -18.35 -10.78
C GLN A 168 7.40 -17.90 -9.42
N ILE A 169 6.41 -17.02 -9.46
CA ILE A 169 5.66 -16.57 -8.28
C ILE A 169 4.23 -17.11 -8.41
N LYS A 170 3.81 -17.94 -7.47
CA LYS A 170 2.48 -18.55 -7.46
C LYS A 170 1.45 -17.66 -6.76
N THR A 171 0.18 -17.83 -7.09
CA THR A 171 -0.94 -17.21 -6.35
C THR A 171 -0.97 -17.59 -4.87
N SER A 172 -0.41 -18.74 -4.49
CA SER A 172 -0.18 -19.15 -3.09
C SER A 172 0.87 -18.29 -2.37
N GLY A 173 1.64 -17.48 -3.12
CA GLY A 173 2.80 -16.71 -2.65
C GLY A 173 4.11 -17.50 -2.68
N GLU A 174 4.10 -18.77 -3.03
CA GLU A 174 5.33 -19.56 -3.13
C GLU A 174 6.16 -19.09 -4.33
N VAL A 175 7.47 -18.90 -4.11
CA VAL A 175 8.43 -18.49 -5.14
C VAL A 175 9.38 -19.65 -5.43
N TYR A 176 9.55 -19.92 -6.70
CA TYR A 176 10.35 -21.01 -7.22
C TYR A 176 11.40 -20.49 -8.20
N PHE A 177 12.57 -21.13 -8.22
CA PHE A 177 13.57 -20.98 -9.28
C PHE A 177 13.69 -22.26 -10.10
N GLY A 178 13.87 -22.08 -11.40
CA GLY A 178 14.04 -23.20 -12.32
C GLY A 178 14.69 -22.79 -13.62
N ARG A 179 14.97 -23.74 -14.49
CA ARG A 179 15.51 -23.53 -15.84
C ARG A 179 16.81 -22.70 -15.85
N TYR A 180 17.76 -23.05 -15.00
CA TYR A 180 19.04 -22.37 -14.93
C TYR A 180 19.96 -22.78 -16.10
N GLY A 181 20.61 -21.78 -16.72
CA GLY A 181 21.56 -21.99 -17.79
C GLY A 181 20.94 -22.14 -19.19
N THR A 182 21.76 -22.41 -20.16
CA THR A 182 21.42 -22.46 -21.60
C THR A 182 20.88 -23.81 -22.07
N SER A 183 20.90 -24.83 -21.21
CA SER A 183 20.38 -26.16 -21.53
C SER A 183 19.62 -26.77 -20.34
N SER A 184 18.81 -27.80 -20.60
CA SER A 184 18.18 -28.55 -19.51
C SER A 184 19.24 -29.23 -18.67
N ASN A 185 19.14 -29.17 -17.33
CA ASN A 185 20.03 -29.80 -16.34
C ASN A 185 21.41 -29.14 -16.13
N VAL A 186 21.52 -27.83 -16.31
CA VAL A 186 22.72 -27.12 -15.83
C VAL A 186 22.68 -27.04 -14.31
N GLU A 187 23.75 -27.49 -13.67
CA GLU A 187 23.92 -27.35 -12.24
C GLU A 187 24.43 -25.96 -11.89
N ALA A 188 23.74 -25.29 -10.97
CA ALA A 188 24.28 -24.10 -10.31
C ALA A 188 25.16 -24.52 -9.15
N GLY A 189 26.48 -24.29 -9.27
CA GLY A 189 27.44 -24.56 -8.20
C GLY A 189 27.09 -23.82 -6.92
N SER A 190 27.58 -24.32 -5.77
CA SER A 190 27.36 -23.63 -4.48
C SER A 190 27.83 -22.19 -4.51
N GLY A 191 27.05 -21.28 -3.93
CA GLY A 191 27.30 -19.82 -3.91
C GLY A 191 26.90 -19.08 -5.19
N SER A 192 26.23 -19.74 -6.14
CA SER A 192 25.70 -19.06 -7.34
C SER A 192 24.74 -17.97 -6.97
N TRP A 193 24.82 -16.84 -7.65
CA TRP A 193 24.04 -15.64 -7.42
C TRP A 193 22.74 -15.66 -8.23
N PHE A 194 21.61 -15.37 -7.55
CA PHE A 194 20.27 -15.34 -8.10
C PHE A 194 19.59 -13.99 -7.72
N PRO A 195 19.87 -12.91 -8.45
CA PRO A 195 19.19 -11.63 -8.26
C PRO A 195 17.84 -11.66 -8.92
N PHE A 196 16.86 -11.02 -8.32
CA PHE A 196 15.50 -10.95 -8.88
C PHE A 196 14.82 -9.62 -8.61
N HIS A 197 13.93 -9.29 -9.51
CA HIS A 197 12.96 -8.20 -9.37
C HIS A 197 11.67 -8.61 -10.09
N ALA A 198 10.54 -8.34 -9.46
CA ALA A 198 9.22 -8.49 -10.06
C ALA A 198 8.29 -7.39 -9.56
N CYS A 199 7.29 -7.06 -10.37
CA CYS A 199 6.25 -6.11 -10.00
C CYS A 199 4.90 -6.61 -10.53
N TRP A 200 3.84 -6.44 -9.75
CA TRP A 200 2.48 -6.81 -10.15
C TRP A 200 1.44 -5.91 -9.50
N VAL A 201 0.23 -5.99 -10.01
CA VAL A 201 -0.93 -5.32 -9.43
C VAL A 201 -1.81 -6.35 -8.73
N MET A 202 -2.22 -6.05 -7.51
CA MET A 202 -3.21 -6.84 -6.76
C MET A 202 -4.62 -6.47 -7.22
N GLU A 203 -5.50 -7.43 -7.28
CA GLU A 203 -6.94 -7.21 -7.55
C GLU A 203 -7.68 -6.67 -6.33
#